data_2fa3458798d8d40c9a1c66f610ff7cd5
#
_entry.id   2fa3458798d8d40c9a1c66f610ff7cd5
#
_cell.length_a   1.000
_cell.length_b   1.000
_cell.length_c   1.000
_cell.angle_alpha   90.00
_cell.angle_beta   90.00
_cell.angle_gamma   90.00
#
_symmetry.space_group_name_H-M   'P 1'
#
loop_
_entity.id
_entity.type
_entity.pdbx_description
1 polymer ?
#
loop_
_entity_poly.entity_id
_entity_poly.type
_entity_poly.pdbx_seq_one_letter_code
_entity_poly.pdbx_strand_id
1 'polypeptide(L)'
;MNAGRAPADPVFVGGAARSGLQAVARLVGAHRGYRYLDAQVRFHSDDGGLPDLLAGRVGLERFLERLRGYWWFHTRAEERGSGLHQLVSRADFDRAVADFEASFGEDRAGATRALVRSLLDPLARRDGADSWVEWSTRSVAASPTLAGLFPDCKIIHVVRDGRDVACSLMSLPRGADSVVSALGGWQRQVKAADAGARELGGERVLTLNIADLAIDDRERSYERLLEFLGVEDDRGMREHFENKLLPGAANPSRWEIDLAAYEQQELERAYERALVELASEGVAAAGDLTRRAGLEGADAPAARARGS
;
A
#
# COMPACT_ATOMS: atom_id res chain seq x y z
N MET A 1 -20.72 -9.83 -23.17
CA MET A 1 -21.24 -9.14 -21.97
C MET A 1 -21.58 -10.22 -20.95
N ASN A 2 -20.72 -10.44 -19.94
CA ASN A 2 -20.97 -11.42 -18.85
C ASN A 2 -21.95 -10.80 -17.85
N ALA A 3 -23.23 -10.81 -18.17
CA ALA A 3 -24.28 -10.43 -17.23
C ALA A 3 -24.49 -11.58 -16.23
N GLY A 4 -23.97 -11.48 -15.01
CA GLY A 4 -24.35 -12.37 -13.92
C GLY A 4 -23.25 -12.84 -12.96
N ARG A 5 -21.97 -12.57 -13.22
CA ARG A 5 -20.92 -12.88 -12.24
C ARG A 5 -20.77 -11.71 -11.24
N ALA A 6 -20.81 -12.03 -9.94
CA ALA A 6 -20.47 -11.04 -8.94
C ALA A 6 -19.07 -10.50 -9.23
N PRO A 7 -18.84 -9.18 -9.06
CA PRO A 7 -17.51 -8.61 -9.26
C PRO A 7 -16.52 -9.30 -8.34
N ALA A 8 -15.33 -9.62 -8.87
CA ALA A 8 -14.24 -10.17 -8.07
C ALA A 8 -13.83 -9.18 -6.96
N ASP A 9 -13.28 -9.70 -5.87
CA ASP A 9 -12.79 -8.84 -4.80
C ASP A 9 -11.55 -8.06 -5.25
N PRO A 10 -11.34 -6.86 -4.70
CA PRO A 10 -10.28 -5.96 -5.15
C PRO A 10 -8.88 -6.38 -4.73
N VAL A 11 -7.88 -5.75 -5.37
CA VAL A 11 -6.48 -5.79 -4.96
C VAL A 11 -6.12 -4.47 -4.26
N PHE A 12 -5.51 -4.58 -3.08
CA PHE A 12 -5.00 -3.44 -2.33
C PHE A 12 -3.48 -3.49 -2.29
N VAL A 13 -2.84 -2.44 -2.78
CA VAL A 13 -1.39 -2.27 -2.75
C VAL A 13 -1.02 -1.26 -1.67
N GLY A 14 -0.18 -1.66 -0.73
CA GLY A 14 0.22 -0.80 0.39
C GLY A 14 1.68 -1.00 0.79
N GLY A 15 2.12 -0.21 1.77
CA GLY A 15 3.47 -0.20 2.30
C GLY A 15 3.94 1.22 2.62
N ALA A 16 5.22 1.40 2.92
CA ALA A 16 5.73 2.73 3.23
C ALA A 16 5.60 3.68 2.03
N ALA A 17 5.34 4.94 2.31
CA ALA A 17 5.34 5.98 1.28
C ALA A 17 6.64 5.94 0.47
N ARG A 18 6.60 6.21 -0.83
CA ARG A 18 7.76 6.19 -1.74
C ARG A 18 8.39 4.81 -1.99
N SER A 19 7.74 3.73 -1.59
CA SER A 19 8.22 2.35 -1.85
C SER A 19 7.83 1.80 -3.22
N GLY A 20 7.23 2.60 -4.11
CA GLY A 20 6.85 2.13 -5.45
C GLY A 20 5.41 1.59 -5.56
N LEU A 21 4.53 1.90 -4.60
CA LEU A 21 3.14 1.41 -4.56
C LEU A 21 2.40 1.62 -5.88
N GLN A 22 2.50 2.83 -6.43
CA GLN A 22 1.83 3.19 -7.67
C GLN A 22 2.36 2.39 -8.87
N ALA A 23 3.66 2.10 -8.92
CA ALA A 23 4.25 1.32 -10.00
C ALA A 23 3.70 -0.12 -10.00
N VAL A 24 3.62 -0.74 -8.81
CA VAL A 24 3.05 -2.08 -8.64
C VAL A 24 1.55 -2.08 -8.96
N ALA A 25 0.79 -1.09 -8.48
CA ALA A 25 -0.64 -0.99 -8.76
C ALA A 25 -0.93 -0.78 -10.25
N ARG A 26 -0.11 0.00 -10.95
CA ARG A 26 -0.21 0.16 -12.42
C ARG A 26 0.12 -1.12 -13.17
N LEU A 27 1.11 -1.89 -12.68
CA LEU A 27 1.42 -3.19 -13.24
C LEU A 27 0.21 -4.15 -13.13
N VAL A 28 -0.37 -4.27 -11.93
CA VAL A 28 -1.58 -5.09 -11.71
C VAL A 28 -2.75 -4.59 -12.57
N GLY A 29 -2.97 -3.28 -12.60
CA GLY A 29 -4.04 -2.68 -13.38
C GLY A 29 -3.82 -2.67 -14.89
N ALA A 30 -2.65 -3.10 -15.38
CA ALA A 30 -2.41 -3.35 -16.79
C ALA A 30 -2.95 -4.73 -17.25
N HIS A 31 -3.25 -5.64 -16.32
CA HIS A 31 -3.93 -6.88 -16.59
C HIS A 31 -5.41 -6.62 -16.90
N ARG A 32 -5.95 -7.24 -17.95
CA ARG A 32 -7.33 -7.04 -18.44
C ARG A 32 -8.43 -7.25 -17.37
N GLY A 33 -8.17 -8.05 -16.34
CA GLY A 33 -9.10 -8.33 -15.25
C GLY A 33 -9.18 -7.23 -14.20
N TYR A 34 -8.26 -6.26 -14.20
CA TYR A 34 -8.18 -5.22 -13.19
C TYR A 34 -8.19 -3.81 -13.76
N ARG A 35 -8.93 -2.92 -13.13
CA ARG A 35 -8.88 -1.48 -13.38
C ARG A 35 -7.97 -0.80 -12.35
N TYR A 36 -6.89 -0.17 -12.80
CA TYR A 36 -6.09 0.73 -11.96
C TYR A 36 -6.88 1.98 -11.58
N LEU A 37 -6.92 2.33 -10.30
CA LEU A 37 -7.51 3.58 -9.83
C LEU A 37 -6.48 4.71 -9.91
N ASP A 38 -6.76 5.71 -10.74
CA ASP A 38 -5.83 6.82 -11.04
C ASP A 38 -5.63 7.77 -9.85
N ALA A 39 -6.54 7.73 -8.86
CA ALA A 39 -6.44 8.49 -7.62
C ALA A 39 -6.52 7.59 -6.39
N GLN A 40 -5.91 8.02 -5.29
CA GLN A 40 -5.97 7.32 -4.01
C GLN A 40 -7.35 7.48 -3.37
N VAL A 41 -7.95 6.38 -2.99
CA VAL A 41 -9.26 6.34 -2.32
C VAL A 41 -9.15 6.76 -0.86
N ARG A 42 -8.15 6.28 -0.15
CA ARG A 42 -7.70 6.62 1.20
C ARG A 42 -8.68 6.39 2.36
N PHE A 43 -9.98 6.71 2.23
CA PHE A 43 -10.93 6.56 3.32
C PHE A 43 -11.04 5.10 3.82
N HIS A 44 -10.65 4.13 3.00
CA HIS A 44 -10.63 2.71 3.35
C HIS A 44 -9.49 2.33 4.33
N SER A 45 -8.46 3.17 4.47
CA SER A 45 -7.24 2.82 5.23
C SER A 45 -6.66 3.95 6.10
N ASP A 46 -7.03 5.22 5.86
CA ASP A 46 -6.55 6.37 6.63
C ASP A 46 -7.08 6.36 8.09
N ASP A 47 -6.38 7.08 8.97
CA ASP A 47 -6.88 7.37 10.32
C ASP A 47 -8.24 8.05 10.25
N GLY A 48 -9.17 7.61 11.08
CA GLY A 48 -10.56 8.03 11.04
C GLY A 48 -11.35 7.53 9.82
N GLY A 49 -10.77 6.62 9.03
CA GLY A 49 -11.41 5.94 7.91
C GLY A 49 -12.19 4.69 8.32
N LEU A 50 -12.38 3.76 7.37
CA LEU A 50 -13.19 2.56 7.61
C LEU A 50 -12.72 1.71 8.79
N PRO A 51 -11.39 1.51 9.04
CA PRO A 51 -10.96 0.74 10.21
C PRO A 51 -11.40 1.36 11.52
N ASP A 52 -11.36 2.69 11.65
CA ASP A 52 -11.75 3.39 12.86
C ASP A 52 -13.28 3.46 13.01
N LEU A 53 -14.00 3.63 11.89
CA LEU A 53 -15.45 3.63 11.88
C LEU A 53 -16.03 2.28 12.31
N LEU A 54 -15.54 1.18 11.73
CA LEU A 54 -16.03 -0.17 12.04
C LEU A 54 -15.65 -0.61 13.45
N ALA A 55 -14.49 -0.19 13.94
CA ALA A 55 -14.07 -0.40 15.32
C ALA A 55 -14.75 0.53 16.34
N GLY A 56 -15.59 1.48 15.88
CA GLY A 56 -16.27 2.44 16.77
C GLY A 56 -15.38 3.52 17.37
N ARG A 57 -14.13 3.69 16.86
CA ARG A 57 -13.22 4.76 17.30
C ARG A 57 -13.59 6.12 16.73
N VAL A 58 -14.33 6.13 15.64
CA VAL A 58 -14.89 7.34 15.02
C VAL A 58 -16.40 7.14 14.81
N GLY A 59 -17.20 8.18 15.06
CA GLY A 59 -18.64 8.17 14.81
C GLY A 59 -18.97 8.37 13.33
N LEU A 60 -20.17 7.92 12.92
CA LEU A 60 -20.65 8.00 11.52
C LEU A 60 -20.64 9.45 11.02
N GLU A 61 -21.15 10.40 11.79
CA GLU A 61 -21.21 11.82 11.41
C GLU A 61 -19.82 12.36 11.06
N ARG A 62 -18.83 12.10 11.93
CA ARG A 62 -17.44 12.55 11.70
C ARG A 62 -16.79 11.88 10.49
N PHE A 63 -17.09 10.61 10.28
CA PHE A 63 -16.64 9.89 9.08
C PHE A 63 -17.23 10.52 7.80
N LEU A 64 -18.54 10.78 7.79
CA LEU A 64 -19.25 11.38 6.65
C LEU A 64 -18.76 12.81 6.35
N GLU A 65 -18.50 13.62 7.39
CA GLU A 65 -17.89 14.94 7.22
C GLU A 65 -16.55 14.84 6.48
N ARG A 66 -15.68 13.92 6.88
CA ARG A 66 -14.39 13.71 6.24
C ARG A 66 -14.54 13.13 4.83
N LEU A 67 -15.49 12.23 4.62
CA LEU A 67 -15.76 11.62 3.33
C LEU A 67 -16.22 12.67 2.31
N ARG A 68 -17.15 13.54 2.70
CA ARG A 68 -17.67 14.63 1.87
C ARG A 68 -16.68 15.79 1.65
N GLY A 69 -15.69 15.93 2.52
CA GLY A 69 -14.68 16.99 2.48
C GLY A 69 -13.30 16.47 2.08
N TYR A 70 -12.53 16.01 3.08
CA TYR A 70 -11.13 15.67 2.91
C TYR A 70 -10.87 14.57 1.86
N TRP A 71 -11.59 13.46 1.91
CA TRP A 71 -11.37 12.37 0.93
C TRP A 71 -12.04 12.62 -0.42
N TRP A 72 -13.03 13.49 -0.46
CA TRP A 72 -13.61 13.91 -1.73
C TRP A 72 -12.63 14.76 -2.55
N PHE A 73 -12.04 15.79 -1.96
CA PHE A 73 -11.15 16.72 -2.65
C PHE A 73 -9.66 16.42 -2.52
N HIS A 74 -9.28 15.77 -1.44
CA HIS A 74 -7.90 15.58 -1.00
C HIS A 74 -7.05 16.86 -1.17
N THR A 75 -7.51 17.94 -0.57
CA THR A 75 -6.83 19.23 -0.60
C THR A 75 -5.73 19.30 0.46
N ARG A 76 -4.54 18.80 0.16
CA ARG A 76 -3.31 19.49 0.51
C ARG A 76 -2.98 20.40 -0.67
N ALA A 77 -2.70 21.68 -0.42
CA ALA A 77 -2.63 22.75 -1.42
C ALA A 77 -1.67 22.53 -2.60
N GLU A 78 -0.93 21.44 -2.65
CA GLU A 78 0.10 21.11 -3.65
C GLU A 78 -0.21 19.86 -4.47
N GLU A 79 -1.14 19.00 -4.04
CA GLU A 79 -1.61 17.84 -4.79
C GLU A 79 -2.95 18.17 -5.46
N ARG A 80 -2.90 18.99 -6.50
CA ARG A 80 -4.08 19.19 -7.35
C ARG A 80 -4.46 17.83 -7.92
N GLY A 81 -5.51 17.27 -7.35
CA GLY A 81 -6.24 16.25 -8.03
C GLY A 81 -6.10 14.80 -7.56
N SER A 82 -6.03 14.48 -6.27
CA SER A 82 -5.96 13.09 -5.80
C SER A 82 -7.11 12.68 -4.86
N GLY A 83 -8.34 13.04 -5.15
CA GLY A 83 -9.50 12.68 -4.34
C GLY A 83 -10.55 11.90 -5.12
N LEU A 84 -11.58 11.41 -4.43
CA LEU A 84 -12.69 10.67 -5.03
C LEU A 84 -13.38 11.41 -6.19
N HIS A 85 -13.38 12.73 -6.17
CA HIS A 85 -13.94 13.58 -7.24
C HIS A 85 -13.32 13.34 -8.62
N GLN A 86 -12.14 12.73 -8.69
CA GLN A 86 -11.51 12.34 -9.96
C GLN A 86 -11.99 10.98 -10.47
N LEU A 87 -12.48 10.16 -9.58
CA LEU A 87 -12.88 8.78 -9.89
C LEU A 87 -14.38 8.69 -10.18
N VAL A 88 -15.20 9.41 -9.43
CA VAL A 88 -16.66 9.29 -9.48
C VAL A 88 -17.35 10.64 -9.66
N SER A 89 -18.52 10.63 -10.31
CA SER A 89 -19.34 11.82 -10.43
C SER A 89 -19.91 12.24 -9.07
N ARG A 90 -20.19 13.54 -8.91
CA ARG A 90 -20.80 14.04 -7.67
C ARG A 90 -22.16 13.38 -7.40
N ALA A 91 -22.95 13.14 -8.40
CA ALA A 91 -24.28 12.52 -8.26
C ALA A 91 -24.20 11.06 -7.80
N ASP A 92 -23.24 10.28 -8.34
CA ASP A 92 -23.04 8.90 -7.90
C ASP A 92 -22.47 8.82 -6.50
N PHE A 93 -21.57 9.74 -6.16
CA PHE A 93 -21.03 9.87 -4.81
C PHE A 93 -22.14 10.19 -3.78
N ASP A 94 -22.95 11.23 -4.04
CA ASP A 94 -24.01 11.64 -3.13
C ASP A 94 -25.05 10.53 -2.92
N ARG A 95 -25.39 9.78 -3.99
CA ARG A 95 -26.27 8.61 -3.89
C ARG A 95 -25.66 7.52 -3.03
N ALA A 96 -24.43 7.12 -3.29
CA ALA A 96 -23.75 6.06 -2.53
C ALA A 96 -23.61 6.41 -1.05
N VAL A 97 -23.34 7.69 -0.74
CA VAL A 97 -23.25 8.18 0.64
C VAL A 97 -24.61 8.20 1.33
N ALA A 98 -25.68 8.58 0.64
CA ALA A 98 -27.04 8.56 1.19
C ALA A 98 -27.51 7.13 1.51
N ASP A 99 -27.29 6.19 0.59
CA ASP A 99 -27.60 4.77 0.77
C ASP A 99 -26.82 4.17 1.95
N PHE A 100 -25.55 4.52 2.06
CA PHE A 100 -24.70 4.12 3.18
C PHE A 100 -25.20 4.65 4.52
N GLU A 101 -25.52 5.95 4.60
CA GLU A 101 -26.00 6.60 5.80
C GLU A 101 -27.31 5.96 6.28
N ALA A 102 -28.22 5.63 5.36
CA ALA A 102 -29.49 5.00 5.65
C ALA A 102 -29.36 3.57 6.19
N SER A 103 -28.39 2.78 5.69
CA SER A 103 -28.25 1.35 5.99
C SER A 103 -27.23 1.03 7.09
N PHE A 104 -26.33 1.96 7.43
CA PHE A 104 -25.21 1.71 8.35
C PHE A 104 -25.62 1.29 9.76
N GLY A 105 -26.78 1.78 10.24
CA GLY A 105 -27.31 1.42 11.56
C GLY A 105 -27.77 -0.03 11.67
N GLU A 106 -28.21 -0.63 10.57
CA GLU A 106 -28.74 -1.99 10.53
C GLU A 106 -27.65 -3.04 10.27
N ASP A 107 -26.78 -2.78 9.29
CA ASP A 107 -25.64 -3.65 8.91
C ASP A 107 -24.40 -2.82 8.59
N ARG A 108 -23.58 -2.60 9.59
CA ARG A 108 -22.35 -1.80 9.45
C ARG A 108 -21.40 -2.32 8.36
N ALA A 109 -21.17 -3.62 8.37
CA ALA A 109 -20.20 -4.24 7.43
C ALA A 109 -20.76 -4.28 6.00
N GLY A 110 -22.01 -4.68 5.83
CA GLY A 110 -22.69 -4.72 4.53
C GLY A 110 -22.84 -3.33 3.93
N ALA A 111 -23.29 -2.34 4.70
CA ALA A 111 -23.40 -0.96 4.27
C ALA A 111 -22.04 -0.39 3.85
N THR A 112 -20.97 -0.66 4.61
CA THR A 112 -19.62 -0.22 4.29
C THR A 112 -19.10 -0.87 2.99
N ARG A 113 -19.31 -2.17 2.83
CA ARG A 113 -18.97 -2.88 1.59
C ARG A 113 -19.73 -2.31 0.41
N ALA A 114 -21.04 -2.06 0.58
CA ALA A 114 -21.90 -1.47 -0.44
C ALA A 114 -21.42 -0.08 -0.86
N LEU A 115 -21.03 0.78 0.09
CA LEU A 115 -20.45 2.09 -0.20
C LEU A 115 -19.22 1.97 -1.12
N VAL A 116 -18.23 1.16 -0.74
CA VAL A 116 -17.01 0.99 -1.52
C VAL A 116 -17.31 0.46 -2.92
N ARG A 117 -18.13 -0.58 -3.02
CA ARG A 117 -18.51 -1.18 -4.31
C ARG A 117 -19.32 -0.23 -5.18
N SER A 118 -20.25 0.54 -4.62
CA SER A 118 -21.05 1.51 -5.38
C SER A 118 -20.20 2.62 -5.97
N LEU A 119 -19.11 3.00 -5.31
CA LEU A 119 -18.19 4.02 -5.80
C LEU A 119 -17.19 3.48 -6.83
N LEU A 120 -16.66 2.26 -6.64
CA LEU A 120 -15.48 1.80 -7.38
C LEU A 120 -15.78 0.71 -8.43
N ASP A 121 -16.73 -0.21 -8.20
CA ASP A 121 -17.06 -1.26 -9.17
C ASP A 121 -17.57 -0.73 -10.52
N PRO A 122 -18.30 0.40 -10.59
CA PRO A 122 -18.68 0.98 -11.88
C PRO A 122 -17.48 1.37 -12.76
N LEU A 123 -16.34 1.73 -12.15
CA LEU A 123 -15.11 2.08 -12.87
C LEU A 123 -14.53 0.86 -13.58
N ALA A 124 -14.42 -0.27 -12.87
CA ALA A 124 -13.96 -1.51 -13.46
C ALA A 124 -14.89 -2.00 -14.57
N ARG A 125 -16.21 -2.03 -14.32
CA ARG A 125 -17.21 -2.46 -15.31
C ARG A 125 -17.20 -1.62 -16.58
N ARG A 126 -17.01 -0.30 -16.46
CA ARG A 126 -16.93 0.60 -17.62
C ARG A 126 -15.75 0.24 -18.53
N ASP A 127 -14.64 -0.19 -17.95
CA ASP A 127 -13.44 -0.56 -18.69
C ASP A 127 -13.39 -2.06 -19.05
N GLY A 128 -14.46 -2.81 -18.74
CA GLY A 128 -14.58 -4.25 -19.04
C GLY A 128 -13.75 -5.15 -18.10
N ALA A 129 -13.27 -4.61 -16.98
CA ALA A 129 -12.53 -5.38 -15.98
C ALA A 129 -13.47 -6.02 -14.95
N ASP A 130 -13.02 -7.14 -14.35
CA ASP A 130 -13.77 -7.87 -13.32
C ASP A 130 -13.66 -7.22 -11.95
N SER A 131 -12.54 -6.51 -11.69
CA SER A 131 -12.25 -5.86 -10.41
C SER A 131 -11.34 -4.64 -10.61
N TRP A 132 -10.91 -4.05 -9.50
CA TRP A 132 -10.03 -2.88 -9.47
C TRP A 132 -8.85 -3.06 -8.52
N VAL A 133 -7.79 -2.29 -8.75
CA VAL A 133 -6.63 -2.20 -7.88
C VAL A 133 -6.47 -0.78 -7.34
N GLU A 134 -6.36 -0.69 -6.03
CA GLU A 134 -6.15 0.53 -5.26
C GLU A 134 -4.76 0.54 -4.62
N TRP A 135 -4.21 1.73 -4.38
CA TRP A 135 -2.89 1.90 -3.79
C TRP A 135 -2.88 3.04 -2.76
N SER A 136 -2.63 2.69 -1.52
CA SER A 136 -2.49 3.64 -0.41
C SER A 136 -1.51 3.12 0.62
N THR A 137 -0.75 4.01 1.23
CA THR A 137 0.33 3.62 2.16
C THR A 137 -0.14 2.75 3.32
N ARG A 138 -1.37 2.93 3.76
CA ARG A 138 -1.92 2.23 4.94
C ARG A 138 -2.76 1.00 4.61
N SER A 139 -2.91 0.64 3.32
CA SER A 139 -3.77 -0.49 2.92
C SER A 139 -3.36 -1.81 3.56
N VAL A 140 -2.03 -2.06 3.72
CA VAL A 140 -1.57 -3.28 4.40
C VAL A 140 -1.87 -3.24 5.91
N ALA A 141 -1.68 -2.09 6.57
CA ALA A 141 -2.02 -1.95 7.99
C ALA A 141 -3.54 -2.09 8.24
N ALA A 142 -4.36 -1.73 7.25
CA ALA A 142 -5.82 -1.88 7.29
C ALA A 142 -6.30 -3.26 6.82
N SER A 143 -5.40 -4.17 6.46
CA SER A 143 -5.75 -5.45 5.83
C SER A 143 -6.77 -6.31 6.60
N PRO A 144 -6.78 -6.37 7.93
CA PRO A 144 -7.82 -7.12 8.66
C PRO A 144 -9.22 -6.58 8.39
N THR A 145 -9.38 -5.25 8.37
CA THR A 145 -10.65 -4.59 8.05
C THR A 145 -11.04 -4.83 6.59
N LEU A 146 -10.10 -4.68 5.67
CA LEU A 146 -10.34 -4.89 4.24
C LEU A 146 -10.74 -6.32 3.94
N ALA A 147 -10.10 -7.29 4.58
CA ALA A 147 -10.44 -8.69 4.47
C ALA A 147 -11.81 -9.05 5.06
N GLY A 148 -12.21 -8.37 6.13
CA GLY A 148 -13.57 -8.50 6.69
C GLY A 148 -14.65 -7.96 5.73
N LEU A 149 -14.32 -6.92 4.97
CA LEU A 149 -15.22 -6.36 3.97
C LEU A 149 -15.20 -7.13 2.63
N PHE A 150 -14.04 -7.61 2.21
CA PHE A 150 -13.79 -8.28 0.94
C PHE A 150 -13.06 -9.60 1.20
N PRO A 151 -13.80 -10.70 1.42
CA PRO A 151 -13.22 -11.97 1.86
C PRO A 151 -12.15 -12.55 0.94
N ASP A 152 -12.23 -12.31 -0.37
CA ASP A 152 -11.28 -12.81 -1.37
C ASP A 152 -10.29 -11.76 -1.87
N CYS A 153 -10.23 -10.56 -1.24
CA CYS A 153 -9.29 -9.52 -1.62
C CYS A 153 -7.84 -9.98 -1.51
N LYS A 154 -6.99 -9.47 -2.38
CA LYS A 154 -5.54 -9.68 -2.34
C LYS A 154 -4.85 -8.43 -1.81
N ILE A 155 -3.89 -8.61 -0.93
CA ILE A 155 -3.11 -7.52 -0.34
C ILE A 155 -1.66 -7.65 -0.80
N ILE A 156 -1.11 -6.59 -1.39
CA ILE A 156 0.29 -6.54 -1.81
C ILE A 156 1.03 -5.53 -0.95
N HIS A 157 2.00 -6.03 -0.17
CA HIS A 157 2.91 -5.22 0.63
C HIS A 157 4.17 -4.93 -0.17
N VAL A 158 4.35 -3.68 -0.59
CA VAL A 158 5.55 -3.26 -1.32
C VAL A 158 6.58 -2.72 -0.35
N VAL A 159 7.78 -3.30 -0.38
CA VAL A 159 8.93 -2.91 0.45
C VAL A 159 10.01 -2.28 -0.41
N ARG A 160 10.77 -1.37 0.20
CA ARG A 160 11.93 -0.71 -0.41
C ARG A 160 12.95 -0.39 0.66
N ASP A 161 14.24 -0.27 0.27
CA ASP A 161 15.30 0.23 1.13
C ASP A 161 14.91 1.53 1.82
N GLY A 162 15.01 1.54 3.16
CA GLY A 162 14.59 2.69 3.97
C GLY A 162 15.42 3.94 3.73
N ARG A 163 16.69 3.79 3.30
CA ARG A 163 17.59 4.91 2.96
C ARG A 163 17.09 5.65 1.71
N ASP A 164 16.70 4.90 0.68
CA ASP A 164 16.13 5.48 -0.54
C ASP A 164 14.76 6.13 -0.30
N VAL A 165 13.96 5.52 0.59
CA VAL A 165 12.67 6.10 1.00
C VAL A 165 12.90 7.40 1.76
N ALA A 166 13.81 7.43 2.73
CA ALA A 166 14.15 8.63 3.52
C ALA A 166 14.63 9.76 2.62
N CYS A 167 15.58 9.49 1.73
CA CYS A 167 16.07 10.45 0.75
C CYS A 167 14.94 11.00 -0.14
N SER A 168 14.06 10.12 -0.64
CA SER A 168 12.91 10.51 -1.46
C SER A 168 11.90 11.39 -0.69
N LEU A 169 11.72 11.17 0.61
CA LEU A 169 10.84 11.99 1.45
C LEU A 169 11.44 13.38 1.72
N MET A 170 12.77 13.47 1.89
CA MET A 170 13.46 14.76 2.05
C MET A 170 13.30 15.68 0.83
N SER A 171 13.20 15.11 -0.37
CA SER A 171 13.04 15.89 -1.61
C SER A 171 11.64 16.48 -1.82
N LEU A 172 10.68 16.21 -0.94
CA LEU A 172 9.33 16.76 -1.03
C LEU A 172 9.27 18.18 -0.44
N PRO A 173 8.45 19.11 -0.97
CA PRO A 173 8.33 20.49 -0.50
C PRO A 173 7.98 20.65 0.99
N ARG A 174 7.31 19.63 1.57
CA ARG A 174 6.99 19.51 3.01
C ARG A 174 7.41 18.14 3.50
N GLY A 175 8.65 17.77 3.17
CA GLY A 175 9.27 16.52 3.57
C GLY A 175 9.57 16.48 5.07
N ALA A 176 10.31 15.47 5.48
CA ALA A 176 10.78 15.36 6.85
C ALA A 176 11.90 16.38 7.13
N ASP A 177 12.05 16.77 8.39
CA ASP A 177 13.05 17.76 8.81
C ASP A 177 14.49 17.22 8.76
N SER A 178 14.67 15.90 8.74
CA SER A 178 15.96 15.22 8.62
C SER A 178 15.81 13.82 8.03
N VAL A 179 16.92 13.27 7.51
CA VAL A 179 16.98 11.90 6.97
C VAL A 179 16.62 10.86 8.03
N VAL A 180 17.02 11.08 9.28
CA VAL A 180 16.70 10.18 10.40
C VAL A 180 15.22 10.22 10.75
N SER A 181 14.62 11.41 10.75
CA SER A 181 13.17 11.57 10.95
C SER A 181 12.36 10.89 9.85
N ALA A 182 12.79 11.03 8.59
CA ALA A 182 12.19 10.36 7.44
C ALA A 182 12.29 8.83 7.57
N LEU A 183 13.46 8.32 7.95
CA LEU A 183 13.70 6.90 8.19
C LEU A 183 12.83 6.35 9.31
N GLY A 184 12.70 7.08 10.43
CA GLY A 184 11.79 6.72 11.52
C GLY A 184 10.32 6.64 11.05
N GLY A 185 9.91 7.50 10.13
CA GLY A 185 8.61 7.44 9.47
C GLY A 185 8.44 6.16 8.65
N TRP A 186 9.44 5.79 7.85
CA TRP A 186 9.47 4.55 7.09
C TRP A 186 9.37 3.33 8.01
N GLN A 187 10.19 3.26 9.05
CA GLN A 187 10.20 2.15 10.00
C GLN A 187 8.84 1.93 10.66
N ARG A 188 8.18 3.00 11.11
CA ARG A 188 6.81 2.91 11.68
C ARG A 188 5.80 2.37 10.68
N GLN A 189 5.87 2.78 9.41
CA GLN A 189 4.97 2.29 8.36
C GLN A 189 5.21 0.82 8.05
N VAL A 190 6.47 0.37 8.01
CA VAL A 190 6.84 -1.04 7.83
C VAL A 190 6.30 -1.90 8.98
N LYS A 191 6.50 -1.46 10.24
CA LYS A 191 5.95 -2.16 11.43
C LYS A 191 4.43 -2.25 11.39
N ALA A 192 3.74 -1.16 11.07
CA ALA A 192 2.28 -1.14 10.99
C ALA A 192 1.75 -2.05 9.87
N ALA A 193 2.42 -2.07 8.71
CA ALA A 193 2.08 -2.97 7.61
C ALA A 193 2.27 -4.44 8.01
N ASP A 194 3.40 -4.78 8.64
CA ASP A 194 3.69 -6.13 9.09
C ASP A 194 2.68 -6.62 10.14
N ALA A 195 2.29 -5.76 11.08
CA ALA A 195 1.27 -6.09 12.08
C ALA A 195 -0.08 -6.46 11.42
N GLY A 196 -0.56 -5.67 10.46
CA GLY A 196 -1.77 -5.97 9.70
C GLY A 196 -1.65 -7.25 8.87
N ALA A 197 -0.50 -7.46 8.23
CA ALA A 197 -0.25 -8.66 7.43
C ALA A 197 -0.22 -9.93 8.29
N ARG A 198 0.38 -9.89 9.48
CA ARG A 198 0.40 -11.03 10.41
C ARG A 198 -1.00 -11.41 10.90
N GLU A 199 -1.84 -10.44 11.20
CA GLU A 199 -3.22 -10.68 11.64
C GLU A 199 -4.03 -11.37 10.53
N LEU A 200 -3.74 -11.07 9.26
CA LEU A 200 -4.47 -11.62 8.13
C LEU A 200 -4.00 -13.03 7.71
N GLY A 201 -2.75 -13.39 8.01
CA GLY A 201 -2.11 -14.63 7.55
C GLY A 201 -1.44 -14.50 6.18
N GLY A 202 -0.36 -15.27 5.98
CA GLY A 202 0.57 -15.09 4.87
C GLY A 202 0.02 -15.34 3.46
N GLU A 203 -1.01 -16.20 3.31
CA GLU A 203 -1.57 -16.55 2.00
C GLU A 203 -2.32 -15.41 1.32
N ARG A 204 -2.78 -14.43 2.10
CA ARG A 204 -3.56 -13.29 1.62
C ARG A 204 -2.74 -12.02 1.45
N VAL A 205 -1.45 -12.04 1.81
CA VAL A 205 -0.54 -10.90 1.70
C VAL A 205 0.73 -11.34 0.98
N LEU A 206 0.98 -10.73 -0.17
CA LEU A 206 2.24 -10.90 -0.89
C LEU A 206 3.18 -9.75 -0.54
N THR A 207 4.33 -10.04 0.06
CA THR A 207 5.40 -9.05 0.20
C THR A 207 6.31 -9.08 -1.02
N LEU A 208 6.44 -7.91 -1.69
CA LEU A 208 7.29 -7.68 -2.86
C LEU A 208 8.31 -6.58 -2.55
N ASN A 209 9.60 -6.87 -2.76
CA ASN A 209 10.60 -5.83 -2.81
C ASN A 209 10.60 -5.20 -4.20
N ILE A 210 10.46 -3.88 -4.27
CA ILE A 210 10.42 -3.16 -5.56
C ILE A 210 11.74 -3.31 -6.33
N ALA A 211 12.88 -3.48 -5.65
CA ALA A 211 14.16 -3.71 -6.30
C ALA A 211 14.20 -5.09 -6.98
N ASP A 212 13.66 -6.15 -6.37
CA ASP A 212 13.53 -7.46 -7.01
C ASP A 212 12.68 -7.38 -8.27
N LEU A 213 11.49 -6.78 -8.13
CA LEU A 213 10.53 -6.71 -9.23
C LEU A 213 11.03 -5.84 -10.40
N ALA A 214 11.82 -4.79 -10.12
CA ALA A 214 12.27 -3.86 -11.15
C ALA A 214 13.69 -4.13 -11.66
N ILE A 215 14.56 -4.85 -10.90
CA ILE A 215 15.99 -4.96 -11.20
C ILE A 215 16.51 -6.38 -11.01
N ASP A 216 16.51 -6.90 -9.75
CA ASP A 216 17.41 -8.00 -9.36
C ASP A 216 16.86 -9.38 -9.70
N ASP A 217 15.55 -9.60 -9.53
CA ASP A 217 14.87 -10.89 -9.72
C ASP A 217 13.51 -10.70 -10.42
N ARG A 218 13.54 -9.96 -11.54
CA ARG A 218 12.36 -9.45 -12.23
C ARG A 218 11.35 -10.52 -12.58
N GLU A 219 11.77 -11.53 -13.35
CA GLU A 219 10.86 -12.57 -13.85
C GLU A 219 10.26 -13.38 -12.71
N ARG A 220 11.05 -13.83 -11.77
CA ARG A 220 10.55 -14.58 -10.63
C ARG A 220 9.60 -13.77 -9.75
N SER A 221 9.89 -12.48 -9.53
CA SER A 221 9.00 -11.58 -8.78
C SER A 221 7.68 -11.36 -9.52
N TYR A 222 7.73 -11.27 -10.84
CA TYR A 222 6.55 -11.15 -11.70
C TYR A 222 5.72 -12.44 -11.69
N GLU A 223 6.34 -13.61 -11.83
CA GLU A 223 5.68 -14.92 -11.75
C GLU A 223 4.99 -15.12 -10.39
N ARG A 224 5.67 -14.80 -9.29
CA ARG A 224 5.09 -14.82 -7.95
C ARG A 224 3.88 -13.88 -7.80
N LEU A 225 3.91 -12.73 -8.45
CA LEU A 225 2.79 -11.80 -8.49
C LEU A 225 1.60 -12.39 -9.23
N LEU A 226 1.79 -13.02 -10.40
CA LEU A 226 0.74 -13.69 -11.16
C LEU A 226 0.13 -14.84 -10.37
N GLU A 227 0.97 -15.71 -9.78
CA GLU A 227 0.55 -16.82 -8.94
C GLU A 227 -0.30 -16.34 -7.75
N PHE A 228 0.17 -15.30 -7.05
CA PHE A 228 -0.56 -14.72 -5.92
C PHE A 228 -1.92 -14.13 -6.32
N LEU A 229 -1.98 -13.45 -7.45
CA LEU A 229 -3.23 -12.90 -7.99
C LEU A 229 -4.16 -14.02 -8.50
N GLY A 230 -3.62 -15.19 -8.83
CA GLY A 230 -4.36 -16.29 -9.43
C GLY A 230 -4.81 -15.99 -10.86
N VAL A 231 -3.97 -15.28 -11.62
CA VAL A 231 -4.25 -14.89 -13.01
C VAL A 231 -3.19 -15.43 -13.97
N GLU A 232 -3.60 -15.61 -15.22
CA GLU A 232 -2.67 -15.93 -16.30
C GLU A 232 -1.86 -14.69 -16.70
N ASP A 233 -0.69 -14.93 -17.29
CA ASP A 233 0.13 -13.86 -17.88
C ASP A 233 -0.60 -13.29 -19.11
N ASP A 234 -1.03 -12.06 -18.98
CA ASP A 234 -1.78 -11.37 -20.02
C ASP A 234 -0.88 -10.36 -20.76
N ARG A 235 -1.16 -10.17 -22.03
CA ARG A 235 -0.33 -9.32 -22.90
C ARG A 235 -0.16 -7.90 -22.34
N GLY A 236 -1.22 -7.30 -21.82
CA GLY A 236 -1.18 -5.92 -21.30
C GLY A 236 -0.28 -5.79 -20.08
N MET A 237 -0.39 -6.75 -19.14
CA MET A 237 0.45 -6.78 -17.94
C MET A 237 1.91 -7.08 -18.29
N ARG A 238 2.17 -8.02 -19.21
CA ARG A 238 3.52 -8.36 -19.69
C ARG A 238 4.19 -7.16 -20.38
N GLU A 239 3.51 -6.50 -21.31
CA GLU A 239 4.03 -5.30 -21.98
C GLU A 239 4.31 -4.17 -20.99
N HIS A 240 3.48 -4.01 -19.94
CA HIS A 240 3.73 -3.02 -18.88
C HIS A 240 4.96 -3.38 -18.06
N PHE A 241 5.10 -4.64 -17.67
CA PHE A 241 6.26 -5.15 -16.93
C PHE A 241 7.56 -4.92 -17.69
N GLU A 242 7.60 -5.26 -18.98
CA GLU A 242 8.81 -5.16 -19.79
C GLU A 242 9.19 -3.71 -20.11
N ASN A 243 8.21 -2.85 -20.41
CA ASN A 243 8.45 -1.55 -21.02
C ASN A 243 8.17 -0.35 -20.10
N LYS A 244 7.48 -0.52 -18.99
CA LYS A 244 7.08 0.58 -18.08
C LYS A 244 7.62 0.41 -16.68
N LEU A 245 7.75 -0.82 -16.19
CA LEU A 245 8.36 -1.08 -14.89
C LEU A 245 9.88 -1.19 -15.05
N LEU A 246 10.53 -0.05 -15.25
CA LEU A 246 11.98 0.04 -15.47
C LEU A 246 12.72 0.18 -14.12
N PRO A 247 14.05 -0.04 -14.09
CA PRO A 247 14.89 0.14 -12.90
C PRO A 247 14.68 1.46 -12.15
N GLY A 248 14.38 2.54 -12.88
CA GLY A 248 14.04 3.83 -12.29
C GLY A 248 12.80 3.81 -11.36
N ALA A 249 11.93 2.80 -11.44
CA ALA A 249 10.83 2.64 -10.51
C ALA A 249 11.32 2.31 -9.09
N ALA A 250 12.40 1.54 -8.97
CA ALA A 250 13.07 1.24 -7.71
C ALA A 250 14.04 2.37 -7.29
N ASN A 251 14.66 3.05 -8.26
CA ASN A 251 15.66 4.12 -8.07
C ASN A 251 16.63 3.80 -6.91
N PRO A 252 17.43 2.70 -7.03
CA PRO A 252 18.26 2.22 -5.95
C PRO A 252 19.45 3.17 -5.71
N SER A 253 19.98 3.14 -4.49
CA SER A 253 21.16 3.93 -4.08
C SER A 253 21.02 5.45 -4.31
N ARG A 254 19.80 5.96 -4.40
CA ARG A 254 19.57 7.39 -4.56
C ARG A 254 20.19 8.20 -3.41
N TRP A 255 20.14 7.65 -2.20
CA TRP A 255 20.70 8.27 -1.01
C TRP A 255 22.23 8.48 -1.09
N GLU A 256 22.95 7.64 -1.84
CA GLU A 256 24.40 7.79 -2.07
C GLU A 256 24.72 8.97 -3.00
N ILE A 257 23.78 9.35 -3.87
CA ILE A 257 23.95 10.40 -4.86
C ILE A 257 23.47 11.75 -4.36
N ASP A 258 22.30 11.77 -3.72
CA ASP A 258 21.57 13.01 -3.40
C ASP A 258 21.95 13.59 -2.02
N LEU A 259 22.55 12.79 -1.11
CA LEU A 259 22.91 13.23 0.24
C LEU A 259 24.40 13.58 0.39
N ALA A 260 24.69 14.55 1.25
CA ALA A 260 26.07 14.85 1.63
C ALA A 260 26.69 13.69 2.45
N ALA A 261 28.01 13.53 2.42
CA ALA A 261 28.70 12.40 3.06
C ALA A 261 28.38 12.24 4.56
N TYR A 262 28.19 13.33 5.30
CA TYR A 262 27.82 13.26 6.71
C TYR A 262 26.38 12.74 6.90
N GLU A 263 25.43 13.12 6.03
CA GLU A 263 24.05 12.63 6.04
C GLU A 263 23.99 11.16 5.66
N GLN A 264 24.79 10.72 4.69
CA GLN A 264 24.92 9.32 4.32
C GLN A 264 25.34 8.47 5.52
N GLN A 265 26.41 8.87 6.23
CA GLN A 265 26.90 8.16 7.41
C GLN A 265 25.86 8.13 8.56
N GLU A 266 25.17 9.24 8.78
CA GLU A 266 24.11 9.31 9.77
C GLU A 266 22.95 8.39 9.43
N LEU A 267 22.52 8.41 8.18
CA LEU A 267 21.44 7.58 7.66
C LEU A 267 21.79 6.09 7.69
N GLU A 268 23.01 5.71 7.31
CA GLU A 268 23.48 4.32 7.39
C GLU A 268 23.41 3.77 8.82
N ARG A 269 24.01 4.48 9.77
CA ARG A 269 23.97 4.07 11.19
C ARG A 269 22.52 3.99 11.74
N ALA A 270 21.66 4.89 11.31
CA ALA A 270 20.26 4.87 11.71
C ALA A 270 19.52 3.69 11.06
N TYR A 271 19.83 3.37 9.80
CA TYR A 271 19.22 2.26 9.08
C TYR A 271 19.63 0.90 9.66
N GLU A 272 20.91 0.71 9.97
CA GLU A 272 21.40 -0.49 10.68
C GLU A 272 20.63 -0.73 11.99
N ARG A 273 20.49 0.32 12.82
CA ARG A 273 19.70 0.21 14.07
C ARG A 273 18.24 -0.13 13.79
N ALA A 274 17.64 0.50 12.79
CA ALA A 274 16.26 0.23 12.40
C ALA A 274 16.06 -1.22 11.94
N LEU A 275 17.00 -1.79 11.17
CA LEU A 275 16.95 -3.19 10.73
C LEU A 275 17.08 -4.17 11.89
N VAL A 276 18.00 -3.90 12.84
CA VAL A 276 18.13 -4.71 14.06
C VAL A 276 16.84 -4.70 14.87
N GLU A 277 16.21 -3.54 15.02
CA GLU A 277 14.93 -3.42 15.73
C GLU A 277 13.80 -4.15 15.00
N LEU A 278 13.66 -3.97 13.67
CA LEU A 278 12.69 -4.70 12.86
C LEU A 278 12.86 -6.22 12.98
N ALA A 279 14.12 -6.70 12.94
CA ALA A 279 14.42 -8.12 13.08
C ALA A 279 14.07 -8.64 14.48
N SER A 280 14.39 -7.86 15.55
CA SER A 280 14.07 -8.23 16.93
C SER A 280 12.57 -8.32 17.21
N GLU A 281 11.77 -7.55 16.50
CA GLU A 281 10.30 -7.57 16.55
C GLU A 281 9.68 -8.62 15.60
N GLY A 282 10.51 -9.35 14.87
CA GLY A 282 10.08 -10.40 13.95
C GLY A 282 9.36 -9.89 12.70
N VAL A 283 9.65 -8.66 12.26
CA VAL A 283 9.07 -8.09 11.03
C VAL A 283 9.51 -8.91 9.81
N ALA A 284 8.57 -9.41 9.04
CA ALA A 284 8.83 -10.36 7.96
C ALA A 284 9.80 -9.83 6.88
N ALA A 285 9.74 -8.53 6.58
CA ALA A 285 10.61 -7.89 5.58
C ALA A 285 12.05 -7.67 6.08
N ALA A 286 12.32 -7.77 7.40
CA ALA A 286 13.61 -7.41 7.99
C ALA A 286 14.78 -8.23 7.42
N GLY A 287 14.61 -9.54 7.26
CA GLY A 287 15.66 -10.42 6.74
C GLY A 287 16.10 -10.06 5.32
N ASP A 288 15.15 -9.80 4.43
CA ASP A 288 15.45 -9.37 3.06
C ASP A 288 16.15 -8.00 3.03
N LEU A 289 15.64 -7.04 3.79
CA LEU A 289 16.23 -5.70 3.89
C LEU A 289 17.65 -5.74 4.47
N THR A 290 17.91 -6.58 5.49
CA THR A 290 19.24 -6.77 6.10
C THR A 290 20.24 -7.37 5.12
N ARG A 291 19.83 -8.40 4.37
CA ARG A 291 20.64 -9.03 3.32
C ARG A 291 21.05 -8.02 2.26
N ARG A 292 20.11 -7.22 1.77
CA ARG A 292 20.34 -6.18 0.76
C ARG A 292 21.22 -5.04 1.25
N ALA A 293 21.19 -4.76 2.55
CA ALA A 293 22.08 -3.78 3.17
C ALA A 293 23.52 -4.30 3.36
N GLY A 294 23.80 -5.58 3.05
CA GLY A 294 25.12 -6.18 3.25
C GLY A 294 25.47 -6.44 4.72
N LEU A 295 24.47 -6.49 5.60
CA LEU A 295 24.64 -6.63 7.05
C LEU A 295 24.48 -8.09 7.53
N GLU A 296 24.44 -9.07 6.65
CA GLU A 296 24.49 -10.49 7.02
C GLU A 296 25.89 -10.85 7.51
N GLY A 297 26.02 -11.10 8.81
CA GLY A 297 27.28 -11.53 9.43
C GLY A 297 27.81 -10.65 10.55
N ALA A 298 27.26 -9.47 10.78
CA ALA A 298 27.54 -8.69 11.96
C ALA A 298 26.71 -9.21 13.14
N ASP A 299 27.32 -10.02 14.00
CA ASP A 299 26.87 -10.60 15.27
C ASP A 299 25.42 -10.28 15.69
N ALA A 300 24.51 -11.24 15.50
CA ALA A 300 23.32 -11.29 16.35
C ALA A 300 23.82 -11.33 17.82
N PRO A 301 23.39 -10.42 18.71
CA PRO A 301 23.78 -10.48 20.11
C PRO A 301 23.32 -11.82 20.66
N ALA A 302 24.26 -12.71 20.94
CA ALA A 302 24.01 -13.97 21.60
C ALA A 302 23.20 -13.68 22.87
N ALA A 303 22.00 -14.26 22.91
CA ALA A 303 21.20 -14.29 24.12
C ALA A 303 22.07 -14.91 25.23
N ARG A 304 22.68 -14.06 26.05
CA ARG A 304 23.35 -14.50 27.27
C ARG A 304 22.26 -15.08 28.17
N ALA A 305 22.17 -16.40 28.12
CA ALA A 305 21.52 -17.19 29.16
C ALA A 305 21.99 -16.68 30.53
N ARG A 306 21.13 -16.03 31.27
CA ARG A 306 21.31 -15.84 32.71
C ARG A 306 20.92 -17.17 33.34
N GLY A 307 21.89 -18.04 33.46
CA GLY A 307 21.88 -19.13 34.41
C GLY A 307 22.70 -18.67 35.62
N SER A 308 22.08 -18.63 36.73
CA SER A 308 22.47 -18.95 38.10
C SER A 308 21.61 -18.18 39.08
#